data_f5870d11d9c6cd60468b80e1744cf38a
#
_entry.id   f5870d11d9c6cd60468b80e1744cf38a
#
_cell.length_a   1.000
_cell.length_b   1.000
_cell.length_c   1.000
_cell.angle_alpha   90.00
_cell.angle_beta   90.00
_cell.angle_gamma   90.00
#
_symmetry.space_group_name_H-M   'P 1'
#
loop_
_entity.id
_entity.type
_entity.pdbx_description
1 polymer ?
#
loop_
_entity_poly.entity_id
_entity_poly.type
_entity_poly.pdbx_seq_one_letter_code
_entity_poly.pdbx_strand_id
1 'polypeptide(L)'
;MPQLPSLICPSCHLPIAGVESAGKVPVATQFDDCLRRCEPCGIGASNASDRGAVTFIHRDPLGNIPVESREGASEALAQALNIRNRESKRRRFGFSTSEDAVTWVVFMHLLRSGQLLGSLRKAGLIADSALMATPTLLLWGAPVDAGARGKEIQGRLRELCASLREDPNSFSEPDVIVDFGEHGVMFIEVKHQSGNDLKPVDYAGWPRYASAAPLAWRIEDVKSSGCYELARNWCLVRLLSDGRPATLVNLGPSRLFGGAEGARLNRFVTALDTDDRSRFAKAAWSDLLTHGLADAPGWFSRFCRERGLIV
;
A
#
# COMPACT_ATOMS: atom_id res chain seq x y z
N MET A 1 -24.75 -4.78 30.88
CA MET A 1 -23.75 -5.22 29.87
C MET A 1 -23.74 -4.21 28.77
N PRO A 2 -22.59 -3.78 28.23
CA PRO A 2 -22.57 -2.83 27.12
C PRO A 2 -23.11 -3.53 25.87
N GLN A 3 -24.22 -3.02 25.37
CA GLN A 3 -24.80 -3.46 24.10
C GLN A 3 -24.08 -2.71 22.96
N LEU A 4 -23.57 -3.45 21.99
CA LEU A 4 -22.97 -2.83 20.80
C LEU A 4 -24.09 -2.16 19.95
N PRO A 5 -23.85 -0.95 19.42
CA PRO A 5 -24.86 -0.25 18.62
C PRO A 5 -25.21 -1.02 17.34
N SER A 6 -26.44 -0.93 16.88
CA SER A 6 -26.86 -1.41 15.58
C SER A 6 -26.14 -0.65 14.46
N LEU A 7 -25.74 -1.32 13.40
CA LEU A 7 -25.12 -0.76 12.22
C LEU A 7 -25.92 -1.15 10.97
N ILE A 8 -25.74 -0.41 9.90
CA ILE A 8 -26.30 -0.75 8.59
C ILE A 8 -25.27 -1.55 7.78
N CYS A 9 -25.69 -2.68 7.25
CA CYS A 9 -24.86 -3.49 6.35
C CYS A 9 -24.57 -2.71 5.05
N PRO A 10 -23.32 -2.55 4.66
CA PRO A 10 -22.99 -1.78 3.45
C PRO A 10 -23.45 -2.46 2.15
N SER A 11 -23.77 -3.75 2.19
CA SER A 11 -24.19 -4.51 1.00
C SER A 11 -25.72 -4.57 0.84
N CYS A 12 -26.46 -5.02 1.86
CA CYS A 12 -27.92 -5.18 1.73
C CYS A 12 -28.73 -4.05 2.39
N HIS A 13 -28.06 -3.10 3.02
CA HIS A 13 -28.66 -1.96 3.73
C HIS A 13 -29.60 -2.33 4.90
N LEU A 14 -29.59 -3.59 5.34
CA LEU A 14 -30.35 -4.03 6.50
C LEU A 14 -29.57 -3.76 7.79
N PRO A 15 -30.29 -3.55 8.92
CA PRO A 15 -29.64 -3.39 10.22
C PRO A 15 -28.87 -4.64 10.64
N ILE A 16 -27.65 -4.46 11.13
CA ILE A 16 -26.85 -5.49 11.80
C ILE A 16 -26.96 -5.25 13.31
N ALA A 17 -27.75 -6.06 13.98
CA ALA A 17 -27.94 -5.92 15.43
C ALA A 17 -26.63 -6.24 16.17
N GLY A 18 -26.36 -5.47 17.23
CA GLY A 18 -25.32 -5.80 18.18
C GLY A 18 -25.74 -6.99 19.05
N VAL A 19 -24.77 -7.80 19.44
CA VAL A 19 -24.97 -8.88 20.43
C VAL A 19 -24.44 -8.44 21.78
N GLU A 20 -25.01 -8.94 22.86
CA GLU A 20 -24.50 -8.71 24.21
C GLU A 20 -23.13 -9.38 24.38
N SER A 21 -22.23 -8.70 25.06
CA SER A 21 -20.90 -9.23 25.40
C SER A 21 -20.75 -9.37 26.90
N ALA A 22 -20.39 -10.56 27.35
CA ALA A 22 -20.16 -10.88 28.75
C ALA A 22 -18.69 -10.61 29.13
N GLY A 23 -18.22 -9.36 29.04
CA GLY A 23 -16.87 -9.00 29.44
C GLY A 23 -16.15 -8.07 28.48
N LYS A 24 -14.80 -8.12 28.43
CA LYS A 24 -13.99 -7.31 27.51
C LYS A 24 -14.25 -7.76 26.06
N VAL A 25 -14.69 -6.84 25.23
CA VAL A 25 -14.97 -7.11 23.82
C VAL A 25 -13.63 -7.39 23.10
N PRO A 26 -13.44 -8.56 22.50
CA PRO A 26 -12.21 -8.89 21.79
C PRO A 26 -12.08 -8.05 20.52
N VAL A 27 -10.85 -7.80 20.08
CA VAL A 27 -10.59 -7.21 18.78
C VAL A 27 -10.93 -8.24 17.70
N ALA A 28 -11.85 -7.87 16.77
CA ALA A 28 -12.15 -8.72 15.63
C ALA A 28 -11.01 -8.66 14.61
N THR A 29 -10.46 -9.81 14.26
CA THR A 29 -9.38 -9.98 13.26
C THR A 29 -9.85 -10.73 12.01
N GLN A 30 -11.04 -11.29 12.07
CA GLN A 30 -11.71 -12.01 10.97
C GLN A 30 -13.23 -11.95 11.19
N PHE A 31 -14.00 -12.39 10.20
CA PHE A 31 -15.46 -12.33 10.23
C PHE A 31 -16.06 -13.03 11.46
N ASP A 32 -15.56 -14.21 11.81
CA ASP A 32 -16.10 -15.01 12.91
C ASP A 32 -15.85 -14.41 14.30
N ASP A 33 -14.89 -13.50 14.42
CA ASP A 33 -14.65 -12.76 15.66
C ASP A 33 -15.64 -11.60 15.85
N CYS A 34 -16.36 -11.21 14.80
CA CYS A 34 -17.28 -10.07 14.85
C CYS A 34 -18.53 -10.40 15.65
N LEU A 35 -18.85 -9.57 16.66
CA LEU A 35 -20.08 -9.68 17.44
C LEU A 35 -21.30 -9.09 16.72
N ARG A 36 -21.10 -8.39 15.61
CA ARG A 36 -22.13 -7.85 14.72
C ARG A 36 -21.87 -8.36 13.32
N ARG A 37 -22.76 -9.22 12.82
CA ARG A 37 -22.58 -9.88 11.53
C ARG A 37 -23.85 -9.87 10.70
N CYS A 38 -23.72 -9.55 9.42
CA CYS A 38 -24.73 -9.83 8.40
C CYS A 38 -24.40 -11.18 7.76
N GLU A 39 -24.95 -12.24 8.26
CA GLU A 39 -24.68 -13.60 7.78
C GLU A 39 -24.98 -13.80 6.28
N PRO A 40 -26.13 -13.29 5.74
CA PRO A 40 -26.41 -13.43 4.31
C PRO A 40 -25.37 -12.75 3.40
N CYS A 41 -24.81 -11.61 3.84
CA CYS A 41 -23.80 -10.88 3.06
C CYS A 41 -22.36 -11.29 3.38
N GLY A 42 -22.12 -12.05 4.44
CA GLY A 42 -20.80 -12.39 4.91
C GLY A 42 -20.00 -11.16 5.36
N ILE A 43 -20.65 -10.14 5.95
CA ILE A 43 -20.02 -8.90 6.40
C ILE A 43 -20.20 -8.76 7.91
N GLY A 44 -19.05 -8.73 8.61
CA GLY A 44 -18.98 -8.41 10.03
C GLY A 44 -18.54 -6.96 10.24
N ALA A 45 -18.73 -6.46 11.45
CA ALA A 45 -18.24 -5.15 11.86
C ALA A 45 -17.23 -5.28 12.99
N SER A 46 -16.17 -4.49 12.95
CA SER A 46 -15.18 -4.44 14.04
C SER A 46 -15.87 -4.17 15.38
N ASN A 47 -15.34 -4.75 16.46
CA ASN A 47 -15.92 -4.63 17.79
C ASN A 47 -15.53 -3.33 18.51
N ALA A 48 -14.61 -2.54 17.93
CA ALA A 48 -14.18 -1.24 18.48
C ALA A 48 -15.15 -0.13 18.04
N SER A 49 -16.31 -0.02 18.73
CA SER A 49 -17.34 0.97 18.38
C SER A 49 -17.07 2.38 18.90
N ASP A 50 -16.15 2.53 19.83
CA ASP A 50 -15.86 3.75 20.58
C ASP A 50 -14.68 4.58 20.03
N ARG A 51 -13.98 4.08 19.00
CA ARG A 51 -12.73 4.66 18.49
C ARG A 51 -12.78 5.23 17.08
N GLY A 52 -13.95 5.60 16.59
CA GLY A 52 -14.10 6.19 15.23
C GLY A 52 -14.86 5.31 14.25
N ALA A 53 -14.57 5.44 12.96
CA ALA A 53 -15.29 4.72 11.92
C ALA A 53 -15.16 3.20 12.06
N VAL A 54 -16.29 2.51 11.94
CA VAL A 54 -16.34 1.05 12.02
C VAL A 54 -15.64 0.44 10.80
N THR A 55 -14.73 -0.50 11.02
CA THR A 55 -14.17 -1.32 9.97
C THR A 55 -15.10 -2.50 9.69
N PHE A 56 -15.56 -2.63 8.46
CA PHE A 56 -16.26 -3.83 8.00
C PHE A 56 -15.26 -4.90 7.59
N ILE A 57 -15.57 -6.16 7.93
CA ILE A 57 -14.71 -7.33 7.73
C ILE A 57 -15.50 -8.35 6.92
N HIS A 58 -15.02 -8.65 5.72
CA HIS A 58 -15.64 -9.61 4.83
C HIS A 58 -15.22 -11.04 5.18
N ARG A 59 -16.16 -12.01 5.16
CA ARG A 59 -15.89 -13.44 5.35
C ARG A 59 -14.98 -13.97 4.24
N ASP A 60 -15.32 -13.65 2.98
CA ASP A 60 -14.42 -13.80 1.85
C ASP A 60 -13.62 -12.49 1.68
N PRO A 61 -12.28 -12.50 1.86
CA PRO A 61 -11.48 -11.29 1.69
C PRO A 61 -11.66 -10.59 0.34
N LEU A 62 -11.93 -11.34 -0.75
CA LEU A 62 -12.20 -10.76 -2.06
C LEU A 62 -13.57 -10.06 -2.14
N GLY A 63 -14.46 -10.30 -1.18
CA GLY A 63 -15.72 -9.57 -1.06
C GLY A 63 -15.54 -8.07 -0.80
N ASN A 64 -14.36 -7.65 -0.33
CA ASN A 64 -14.01 -6.25 -0.07
C ASN A 64 -13.68 -5.42 -1.32
N ILE A 65 -13.51 -6.07 -2.47
CA ILE A 65 -13.19 -5.42 -3.74
C ILE A 65 -14.27 -5.69 -4.79
N PRO A 66 -14.44 -4.81 -5.79
CA PRO A 66 -15.36 -5.01 -6.90
C PRO A 66 -15.10 -6.33 -7.62
N VAL A 67 -16.15 -7.00 -8.07
CA VAL A 67 -16.07 -8.30 -8.75
C VAL A 67 -15.19 -8.22 -10.01
N GLU A 68 -15.22 -7.09 -10.70
CA GLU A 68 -14.45 -6.82 -11.92
C GLU A 68 -12.93 -6.75 -11.66
N SER A 69 -12.52 -6.58 -10.40
CA SER A 69 -11.10 -6.49 -10.04
C SER A 69 -10.57 -7.74 -9.30
N ARG A 70 -11.38 -8.79 -9.10
CA ARG A 70 -10.98 -9.96 -8.29
C ARG A 70 -9.98 -10.88 -8.97
N GLU A 71 -9.97 -10.90 -10.30
CA GLU A 71 -9.10 -11.78 -11.07
C GLU A 71 -7.62 -11.54 -10.72
N GLY A 72 -6.89 -12.61 -10.36
CA GLY A 72 -5.48 -12.61 -10.02
C GLY A 72 -5.15 -12.13 -8.59
N ALA A 73 -6.11 -11.59 -7.82
CA ALA A 73 -5.83 -11.03 -6.49
C ALA A 73 -5.36 -12.10 -5.48
N SER A 74 -5.98 -13.27 -5.47
CA SER A 74 -5.57 -14.38 -4.59
C SER A 74 -4.16 -14.88 -4.90
N GLU A 75 -3.83 -15.00 -6.18
CA GLU A 75 -2.53 -15.43 -6.67
C GLU A 75 -1.43 -14.43 -6.27
N ALA A 76 -1.69 -13.13 -6.47
CA ALA A 76 -0.74 -12.08 -6.08
C ALA A 76 -0.49 -12.07 -4.57
N LEU A 77 -1.54 -12.18 -3.75
CA LEU A 77 -1.42 -12.28 -2.29
C LEU A 77 -0.63 -13.53 -1.85
N ALA A 78 -0.83 -14.67 -2.54
CA ALA A 78 -0.11 -15.90 -2.26
C ALA A 78 1.37 -15.83 -2.65
N GLN A 79 1.74 -14.96 -3.60
CA GLN A 79 3.11 -14.78 -4.10
C GLN A 79 3.83 -13.59 -3.45
N ALA A 80 3.17 -12.82 -2.57
CA ALA A 80 3.78 -11.71 -1.84
C ALA A 80 5.11 -12.13 -1.19
N LEU A 81 6.09 -11.21 -1.14
CA LEU A 81 7.45 -11.53 -0.70
C LEU A 81 7.51 -11.97 0.76
N ASN A 82 6.74 -11.34 1.63
CA ASN A 82 6.73 -11.65 3.06
C ASN A 82 5.89 -12.90 3.34
N ILE A 83 6.51 -14.05 3.28
CA ILE A 83 5.86 -15.37 3.46
C ILE A 83 5.14 -15.46 4.82
N ARG A 84 5.77 -14.96 5.90
CA ARG A 84 5.22 -15.00 7.26
C ARG A 84 3.90 -14.23 7.38
N ASN A 85 3.76 -13.15 6.62
CA ASN A 85 2.60 -12.28 6.71
C ASN A 85 1.49 -12.58 5.68
N ARG A 86 1.67 -13.50 4.75
CA ARG A 86 0.71 -13.78 3.65
C ARG A 86 -0.70 -14.04 4.16
N GLU A 87 -0.85 -14.91 5.16
CA GLU A 87 -2.18 -15.22 5.70
C GLU A 87 -2.80 -14.00 6.43
N SER A 88 -2.00 -13.26 7.19
CA SER A 88 -2.45 -12.02 7.83
C SER A 88 -2.80 -10.94 6.79
N LYS A 89 -2.03 -10.82 5.71
CA LYS A 89 -2.28 -9.91 4.58
C LYS A 89 -3.59 -10.30 3.89
N ARG A 90 -3.78 -11.58 3.57
CA ARG A 90 -5.02 -12.09 2.97
C ARG A 90 -6.25 -11.77 3.82
N ARG A 91 -6.20 -12.03 5.12
CA ARG A 91 -7.32 -11.68 6.02
C ARG A 91 -7.60 -10.18 6.03
N ARG A 92 -6.56 -9.35 6.21
CA ARG A 92 -6.68 -7.89 6.22
C ARG A 92 -7.12 -7.30 4.89
N PHE A 93 -6.86 -7.99 3.78
CA PHE A 93 -7.38 -7.61 2.46
C PHE A 93 -8.93 -7.52 2.47
N GLY A 94 -9.60 -8.34 3.28
CA GLY A 94 -11.05 -8.31 3.48
C GLY A 94 -11.58 -7.16 4.34
N PHE A 95 -10.73 -6.24 4.84
CA PHE A 95 -11.14 -5.13 5.68
C PHE A 95 -11.49 -3.90 4.83
N SER A 96 -12.58 -3.22 5.16
CA SER A 96 -12.97 -1.98 4.46
C SER A 96 -11.90 -0.88 4.52
N THR A 97 -10.97 -0.97 5.47
CA THR A 97 -9.82 -0.06 5.65
C THR A 97 -8.53 -0.56 5.01
N SER A 98 -8.57 -1.67 4.26
CA SER A 98 -7.38 -2.32 3.71
C SER A 98 -6.66 -1.46 2.68
N GLU A 99 -5.42 -1.11 2.94
CA GLU A 99 -4.51 -0.46 1.98
C GLU A 99 -4.17 -1.40 0.82
N ASP A 100 -3.95 -2.68 1.11
CA ASP A 100 -3.68 -3.69 0.08
C ASP A 100 -4.84 -3.82 -0.93
N ALA A 101 -6.09 -3.79 -0.44
CA ALA A 101 -7.27 -3.86 -1.32
C ALA A 101 -7.40 -2.61 -2.21
N VAL A 102 -7.13 -1.43 -1.65
CA VAL A 102 -7.11 -0.16 -2.42
C VAL A 102 -5.98 -0.18 -3.44
N THR A 103 -4.78 -0.58 -3.05
CA THR A 103 -3.62 -0.71 -3.93
C THR A 103 -3.92 -1.64 -5.10
N TRP A 104 -4.46 -2.83 -4.82
CA TRP A 104 -4.85 -3.78 -5.86
C TRP A 104 -5.83 -3.19 -6.87
N VAL A 105 -6.97 -2.68 -6.39
CA VAL A 105 -8.04 -2.20 -7.27
C VAL A 105 -7.55 -1.05 -8.15
N VAL A 106 -6.83 -0.09 -7.57
CA VAL A 106 -6.37 1.10 -8.30
C VAL A 106 -5.31 0.72 -9.32
N PHE A 107 -4.24 0.05 -8.93
CA PHE A 107 -3.13 -0.20 -9.84
C PHE A 107 -3.48 -1.23 -10.92
N MET A 108 -4.30 -2.26 -10.59
CA MET A 108 -4.78 -3.20 -11.60
C MET A 108 -5.74 -2.55 -12.59
N HIS A 109 -6.62 -1.64 -12.13
CA HIS A 109 -7.46 -0.89 -13.07
C HIS A 109 -6.61 -0.03 -14.00
N LEU A 110 -5.69 0.77 -13.47
CA LEU A 110 -4.82 1.63 -14.28
C LEU A 110 -3.97 0.84 -15.29
N LEU A 111 -3.46 -0.33 -14.88
CA LEU A 111 -2.69 -1.20 -15.77
C LEU A 111 -3.58 -1.78 -16.89
N ARG A 112 -4.71 -2.40 -16.53
CA ARG A 112 -5.60 -3.09 -17.48
C ARG A 112 -6.28 -2.14 -18.46
N SER A 113 -6.55 -0.91 -18.05
CA SER A 113 -7.09 0.14 -18.92
C SER A 113 -6.04 0.86 -19.77
N GLY A 114 -4.75 0.53 -19.60
CA GLY A 114 -3.64 1.22 -20.27
C GLY A 114 -3.38 2.65 -19.75
N GLN A 115 -3.99 3.02 -18.62
CA GLN A 115 -3.90 4.39 -18.10
C GLN A 115 -2.77 4.59 -17.06
N LEU A 116 -2.04 3.53 -16.71
CA LEU A 116 -1.01 3.60 -15.65
C LEU A 116 0.04 4.70 -15.94
N LEU A 117 0.65 4.68 -17.11
CA LEU A 117 1.67 5.67 -17.45
C LEU A 117 1.09 7.08 -17.56
N GLY A 118 -0.07 7.24 -18.15
CA GLY A 118 -0.77 8.52 -18.26
C GLY A 118 -1.09 9.12 -16.88
N SER A 119 -1.56 8.31 -15.95
CA SER A 119 -1.84 8.72 -14.58
C SER A 119 -0.58 9.12 -13.81
N LEU A 120 0.48 8.32 -13.90
CA LEU A 120 1.78 8.64 -13.26
C LEU A 120 2.37 9.92 -13.84
N ARG A 121 2.26 10.14 -15.15
CA ARG A 121 2.74 11.36 -15.83
C ARG A 121 1.96 12.60 -15.38
N LYS A 122 0.62 12.52 -15.35
CA LYS A 122 -0.25 13.62 -14.91
C LYS A 122 -0.03 13.98 -13.44
N ALA A 123 0.27 13.00 -12.61
CA ALA A 123 0.67 13.23 -11.22
C ALA A 123 2.11 13.78 -11.09
N GLY A 124 2.83 13.98 -12.19
CA GLY A 124 4.21 14.50 -12.17
C GLY A 124 5.25 13.51 -11.65
N LEU A 125 4.94 12.21 -11.66
CA LEU A 125 5.77 11.16 -11.07
C LEU A 125 6.78 10.55 -12.06
N ILE A 126 6.53 10.67 -13.36
CA ILE A 126 7.42 10.19 -14.43
C ILE A 126 7.66 11.26 -15.49
N ALA A 127 8.80 11.21 -16.17
CA ALA A 127 9.12 12.05 -17.31
C ALA A 127 8.43 11.53 -18.59
N ASP A 128 8.32 12.39 -19.61
CA ASP A 128 7.72 12.04 -20.89
C ASP A 128 8.42 10.87 -21.60
N SER A 129 9.73 10.72 -21.41
CA SER A 129 10.50 9.61 -21.98
C SER A 129 10.03 8.23 -21.49
N ALA A 130 9.48 8.14 -20.28
CA ALA A 130 8.96 6.90 -19.72
C ALA A 130 7.59 6.50 -20.29
N LEU A 131 6.88 7.39 -21.00
CA LEU A 131 5.59 7.08 -21.64
C LEU A 131 5.69 6.05 -22.75
N MET A 132 6.89 5.88 -23.32
CA MET A 132 7.14 4.89 -24.39
C MET A 132 7.50 3.50 -23.83
N ALA A 133 7.66 3.37 -22.53
CA ALA A 133 7.98 2.10 -21.91
C ALA A 133 6.78 1.16 -21.85
N THR A 134 7.02 -0.14 -21.88
CA THR A 134 6.06 -1.15 -21.45
C THR A 134 6.28 -1.39 -19.96
N PRO A 135 5.42 -0.88 -19.07
CA PRO A 135 5.67 -0.99 -17.64
C PRO A 135 5.46 -2.43 -17.15
N THR A 136 6.34 -2.89 -16.28
CA THR A 136 6.15 -4.13 -15.51
C THR A 136 5.72 -3.75 -14.10
N LEU A 137 4.54 -4.23 -13.68
CA LEU A 137 3.96 -3.95 -12.37
C LEU A 137 4.15 -5.14 -11.42
N LEU A 138 4.63 -4.87 -10.21
CA LEU A 138 4.59 -5.82 -9.11
C LEU A 138 3.83 -5.20 -7.95
N LEU A 139 3.02 -6.00 -7.28
CA LEU A 139 2.36 -5.62 -6.02
C LEU A 139 2.90 -6.51 -4.92
N TRP A 140 3.31 -5.90 -3.81
CA TRP A 140 3.95 -6.61 -2.67
C TRP A 140 5.16 -7.46 -3.09
N GLY A 141 5.87 -7.01 -4.12
CA GLY A 141 6.96 -7.72 -4.74
C GLY A 141 6.56 -8.96 -5.56
N ALA A 142 5.26 -9.21 -5.73
CA ALA A 142 4.74 -10.27 -6.62
C ALA A 142 4.40 -9.67 -8.00
N PRO A 143 4.87 -10.27 -9.12
CA PRO A 143 4.47 -9.83 -10.45
C PRO A 143 2.96 -10.05 -10.64
N VAL A 144 2.28 -9.08 -11.25
CA VAL A 144 0.83 -9.16 -11.51
C VAL A 144 0.50 -9.88 -12.82
N ASP A 145 1.52 -10.17 -13.61
CA ASP A 145 1.43 -10.94 -14.84
C ASP A 145 2.45 -12.10 -14.86
N ALA A 146 2.30 -12.99 -15.84
CA ALA A 146 3.19 -14.14 -15.99
C ALA A 146 4.53 -13.81 -16.70
N GLY A 147 4.80 -12.54 -16.98
CA GLY A 147 5.95 -12.07 -17.74
C GLY A 147 7.29 -12.43 -17.10
N ALA A 148 8.31 -12.71 -17.95
CA ALA A 148 9.65 -13.03 -17.48
C ALA A 148 10.29 -11.88 -16.69
N ARG A 149 10.05 -10.65 -17.11
CA ARG A 149 10.60 -9.44 -16.46
C ARG A 149 10.14 -9.28 -15.02
N GLY A 150 8.85 -9.51 -14.74
CA GLY A 150 8.33 -9.45 -13.38
C GLY A 150 9.00 -10.48 -12.44
N LYS A 151 9.20 -11.70 -12.92
CA LYS A 151 9.91 -12.76 -12.17
C LYS A 151 11.38 -12.43 -11.93
N GLU A 152 12.05 -11.85 -12.92
CA GLU A 152 13.43 -11.38 -12.79
C GLU A 152 13.54 -10.30 -11.68
N ILE A 153 12.68 -9.29 -11.72
CA ILE A 153 12.65 -8.22 -10.71
C ILE A 153 12.38 -8.79 -9.32
N GLN A 154 11.42 -9.72 -9.20
CA GLN A 154 11.13 -10.40 -7.92
C GLN A 154 12.36 -11.19 -7.42
N GLY A 155 13.04 -11.89 -8.30
CA GLY A 155 14.29 -12.65 -7.97
C GLY A 155 15.36 -11.69 -7.44
N ARG A 156 15.67 -10.64 -8.17
CA ARG A 156 16.64 -9.61 -7.75
C ARG A 156 16.27 -8.95 -6.42
N LEU A 157 15.00 -8.65 -6.20
CA LEU A 157 14.55 -8.06 -4.93
C LEU A 157 14.77 -9.02 -3.76
N ARG A 158 14.54 -10.34 -3.95
CA ARG A 158 14.84 -11.35 -2.94
C ARG A 158 16.33 -11.44 -2.63
N GLU A 159 17.17 -11.41 -3.65
CA GLU A 159 18.63 -11.41 -3.50
C GLU A 159 19.12 -10.18 -2.73
N LEU A 160 18.57 -9.00 -3.04
CA LEU A 160 18.87 -7.77 -2.33
C LEU A 160 18.45 -7.84 -0.85
N CYS A 161 17.22 -8.27 -0.56
CA CYS A 161 16.77 -8.45 0.82
C CYS A 161 17.68 -9.43 1.60
N ALA A 162 18.07 -10.54 0.97
CA ALA A 162 18.99 -11.51 1.55
C ALA A 162 20.39 -10.92 1.80
N SER A 163 20.92 -10.11 0.85
CA SER A 163 22.21 -9.42 1.01
C SER A 163 22.20 -8.42 2.16
N LEU A 164 21.04 -7.81 2.41
CA LEU A 164 20.78 -6.93 3.54
C LEU A 164 20.48 -7.69 4.84
N ARG A 165 20.62 -9.02 4.84
CA ARG A 165 20.41 -9.91 6.00
C ARG A 165 18.97 -9.83 6.56
N GLU A 166 17.99 -9.65 5.69
CA GLU A 166 16.60 -9.81 6.08
C GLU A 166 16.26 -11.31 6.28
N ASP A 167 15.25 -11.57 7.12
CA ASP A 167 14.73 -12.94 7.28
C ASP A 167 14.04 -13.40 5.99
N PRO A 168 14.44 -14.52 5.39
CA PRO A 168 13.87 -15.04 4.13
C PRO A 168 12.34 -15.25 4.17
N ASN A 169 11.79 -15.47 5.37
CA ASN A 169 10.34 -15.60 5.55
C ASN A 169 9.64 -14.26 5.77
N SER A 170 10.38 -13.16 5.89
CA SER A 170 9.87 -11.83 6.24
C SER A 170 10.59 -10.74 5.47
N PHE A 171 10.79 -10.94 4.16
CA PHE A 171 11.37 -9.93 3.30
C PHE A 171 10.52 -8.66 3.24
N SER A 172 11.19 -7.54 3.07
CA SER A 172 10.55 -6.25 2.83
C SER A 172 9.73 -6.28 1.56
N GLU A 173 8.51 -5.81 1.65
CA GLU A 173 7.55 -5.71 0.55
C GLU A 173 7.27 -4.24 0.25
N PRO A 174 7.80 -3.66 -0.84
CA PRO A 174 7.23 -2.44 -1.38
C PRO A 174 5.79 -2.68 -1.83
N ASP A 175 4.87 -1.77 -1.53
CA ASP A 175 3.46 -1.94 -1.90
C ASP A 175 3.31 -2.06 -3.41
N VAL A 176 3.99 -1.17 -4.16
CA VAL A 176 3.97 -1.16 -5.62
C VAL A 176 5.38 -0.95 -6.16
N ILE A 177 5.73 -1.76 -7.16
CA ILE A 177 6.93 -1.56 -7.99
C ILE A 177 6.48 -1.39 -9.44
N VAL A 178 6.96 -0.33 -10.09
CA VAL A 178 6.81 -0.13 -11.53
C VAL A 178 8.19 -0.06 -12.16
N ASP A 179 8.54 -1.03 -13.00
CA ASP A 179 9.79 -1.02 -13.78
C ASP A 179 9.49 -0.54 -15.20
N PHE A 180 10.18 0.50 -15.62
CA PHE A 180 10.06 1.13 -16.93
C PHE A 180 11.21 0.72 -17.88
N GLY A 181 11.85 -0.42 -17.63
CA GLY A 181 13.04 -0.83 -18.38
C GLY A 181 14.22 0.13 -18.19
N GLU A 182 14.79 0.60 -19.29
CA GLU A 182 15.91 1.55 -19.30
C GLU A 182 15.57 2.90 -18.64
N HIS A 183 14.29 3.28 -18.65
CA HIS A 183 13.81 4.55 -18.09
C HIS A 183 13.72 4.56 -16.57
N GLY A 184 14.00 3.43 -15.91
CA GLY A 184 14.14 3.40 -14.46
C GLY A 184 13.15 2.49 -13.74
N VAL A 185 13.16 2.59 -12.40
CA VAL A 185 12.28 1.83 -11.50
C VAL A 185 11.70 2.76 -10.44
N MET A 186 10.44 2.56 -10.12
CA MET A 186 9.70 3.33 -9.13
C MET A 186 9.16 2.38 -8.06
N PHE A 187 9.39 2.74 -6.78
CA PHE A 187 8.64 2.17 -5.67
C PHE A 187 7.60 3.16 -5.20
N ILE A 188 6.41 2.67 -4.88
CA ILE A 188 5.34 3.48 -4.30
C ILE A 188 4.98 2.86 -2.95
N GLU A 189 5.19 3.63 -1.89
CA GLU A 189 4.67 3.33 -0.56
C GLU A 189 3.28 3.91 -0.46
N VAL A 190 2.30 3.05 -0.25
CA VAL A 190 0.88 3.41 -0.26
C VAL A 190 0.38 3.60 1.16
N LYS A 191 -0.38 4.67 1.38
CA LYS A 191 -1.13 4.91 2.62
C LYS A 191 -2.58 5.24 2.29
N HIS A 192 -3.51 4.67 3.05
CA HIS A 192 -4.94 4.92 2.88
C HIS A 192 -5.51 5.61 4.13
N GLN A 193 -5.64 4.88 5.22
CA GLN A 193 -6.15 5.43 6.48
C GLN A 193 -5.07 5.56 7.55
N SER A 194 -3.98 4.84 7.42
CA SER A 194 -2.80 4.93 8.29
C SER A 194 -1.93 6.15 7.94
N GLY A 195 -0.96 6.43 8.82
CA GLY A 195 0.21 7.26 8.52
C GLY A 195 1.41 6.41 8.11
N ASN A 196 2.57 7.04 7.90
CA ASN A 196 3.82 6.32 7.68
C ASN A 196 4.24 5.58 8.97
N ASP A 197 4.78 4.37 8.83
CA ASP A 197 5.32 3.62 9.98
C ASP A 197 6.57 4.33 10.52
N LEU A 198 6.47 4.78 11.76
CA LEU A 198 7.50 5.54 12.43
C LEU A 198 8.26 4.64 13.40
N LYS A 199 9.59 4.72 13.36
CA LYS A 199 10.47 4.03 14.31
C LYS A 199 11.32 5.06 15.09
N PRO A 200 11.59 4.80 16.37
CA PRO A 200 12.47 5.65 17.16
C PRO A 200 13.92 5.62 16.64
N VAL A 201 14.71 6.62 16.99
CA VAL A 201 16.11 6.78 16.50
C VAL A 201 16.99 5.58 16.84
N ASP A 202 16.75 4.95 17.98
CA ASP A 202 17.49 3.78 18.51
C ASP A 202 16.93 2.43 18.01
N TYR A 203 15.96 2.44 17.09
CA TYR A 203 15.43 1.18 16.53
C TYR A 203 16.53 0.36 15.87
N ALA A 204 16.68 -0.89 16.29
CA ALA A 204 17.77 -1.79 15.89
C ALA A 204 17.79 -2.14 14.38
N GLY A 205 16.72 -1.85 13.65
CA GLY A 205 16.65 -2.07 12.21
C GLY A 205 17.38 -1.02 11.35
N TRP A 206 17.65 0.18 11.88
CA TRP A 206 18.25 1.27 11.12
C TRP A 206 19.61 0.93 10.46
N PRO A 207 20.58 0.28 11.15
CA PRO A 207 21.90 0.04 10.55
C PRO A 207 21.85 -0.80 9.28
N ARG A 208 20.86 -1.67 9.13
CA ARG A 208 20.71 -2.55 7.97
C ARG A 208 20.62 -1.79 6.66
N TYR A 209 19.84 -0.72 6.62
CA TYR A 209 19.61 0.08 5.40
C TYR A 209 20.48 1.34 5.39
N ALA A 210 20.76 1.88 6.57
CA ALA A 210 21.50 3.09 6.73
C ALA A 210 22.95 3.01 6.23
N SER A 211 23.57 1.82 6.35
CA SER A 211 24.95 1.58 5.93
C SER A 211 25.06 0.91 4.55
N ALA A 212 23.94 0.68 3.87
CA ALA A 212 23.95 0.09 2.54
C ALA A 212 24.43 1.12 1.50
N ALA A 213 25.54 0.83 0.82
CA ALA A 213 26.01 1.64 -0.29
C ALA A 213 25.11 1.42 -1.52
N PRO A 214 24.88 2.41 -2.37
CA PRO A 214 25.53 3.73 -2.53
C PRO A 214 24.61 4.88 -2.09
N LEU A 215 24.22 4.94 -0.85
CA LEU A 215 23.29 5.96 -0.36
C LEU A 215 24.07 7.18 0.14
N ALA A 216 23.78 8.34 -0.41
CA ALA A 216 24.27 9.62 0.07
C ALA A 216 23.13 10.31 0.84
N TRP A 217 23.11 10.10 2.15
CA TRP A 217 22.16 10.74 3.05
C TRP A 217 22.76 11.04 4.42
N ARG A 218 22.20 12.02 5.11
CA ARG A 218 22.58 12.33 6.49
C ARG A 218 21.84 11.38 7.43
N ILE A 219 22.49 10.28 7.79
CA ILE A 219 21.86 9.16 8.48
C ILE A 219 21.15 9.56 9.78
N GLU A 220 21.74 10.45 10.58
CA GLU A 220 21.11 10.86 11.84
C GLU A 220 19.84 11.69 11.61
N ASP A 221 19.79 12.49 10.53
CA ASP A 221 18.57 13.21 10.14
C ASP A 221 17.50 12.24 9.61
N VAL A 222 17.88 11.20 8.84
CA VAL A 222 16.97 10.15 8.41
C VAL A 222 16.34 9.44 9.61
N LYS A 223 17.16 8.99 10.58
CA LYS A 223 16.68 8.37 11.82
C LYS A 223 15.77 9.31 12.60
N SER A 224 16.13 10.59 12.72
CA SER A 224 15.35 11.58 13.47
C SER A 224 14.01 11.91 12.81
N SER A 225 13.85 11.65 11.52
CA SER A 225 12.55 11.73 10.85
C SER A 225 11.57 10.65 11.32
N GLY A 226 12.10 9.51 11.76
CA GLY A 226 11.35 8.32 12.12
C GLY A 226 10.81 7.52 10.92
N CYS A 227 10.94 8.02 9.68
CA CYS A 227 10.37 7.43 8.46
C CYS A 227 11.13 6.17 8.02
N TYR A 228 11.15 5.15 8.86
CA TYR A 228 11.94 3.92 8.65
C TYR A 228 11.54 3.16 7.38
N GLU A 229 10.25 3.03 7.13
CA GLU A 229 9.73 2.31 5.97
C GLU A 229 10.13 2.99 4.66
N LEU A 230 10.05 4.31 4.60
CA LEU A 230 10.52 5.09 3.45
C LEU A 230 12.04 4.98 3.26
N ALA A 231 12.81 5.00 4.35
CA ALA A 231 14.27 4.81 4.28
C ALA A 231 14.64 3.42 3.76
N ARG A 232 13.94 2.38 4.23
CA ARG A 232 14.09 1.02 3.73
C ARG A 232 13.77 0.93 2.24
N ASN A 233 12.63 1.46 1.83
CA ASN A 233 12.19 1.42 0.43
C ASN A 233 13.10 2.26 -0.47
N TRP A 234 13.63 3.38 0.04
CA TRP A 234 14.64 4.16 -0.68
C TRP A 234 15.92 3.36 -0.92
N CYS A 235 16.43 2.69 0.11
CA CYS A 235 17.58 1.80 -0.02
C CYS A 235 17.33 0.72 -1.07
N LEU A 236 16.20 0.01 -0.99
CA LEU A 236 15.87 -1.08 -1.90
C LEU A 236 15.70 -0.61 -3.35
N VAL A 237 15.01 0.50 -3.60
CA VAL A 237 14.82 1.00 -4.97
C VAL A 237 16.14 1.45 -5.60
N ARG A 238 17.03 2.09 -4.81
CA ARG A 238 18.35 2.49 -5.26
C ARG A 238 19.24 1.29 -5.64
N LEU A 239 19.22 0.24 -4.84
CA LEU A 239 19.94 -1.00 -5.13
C LEU A 239 19.34 -1.75 -6.33
N LEU A 240 18.00 -1.85 -6.40
CA LEU A 240 17.32 -2.53 -7.49
C LEU A 240 17.49 -1.81 -8.83
N SER A 241 17.62 -0.49 -8.81
CA SER A 241 17.76 0.32 -10.02
C SER A 241 19.04 0.02 -10.80
N ASP A 242 20.11 -0.42 -10.13
CA ASP A 242 21.38 -0.81 -10.77
C ASP A 242 21.92 0.28 -11.73
N GLY A 243 22.00 1.50 -11.22
CA GLY A 243 22.47 2.67 -11.98
C GLY A 243 21.41 3.36 -12.83
N ARG A 244 20.26 2.74 -13.07
CA ARG A 244 19.10 3.35 -13.76
C ARG A 244 18.45 4.41 -12.86
N PRO A 245 17.61 5.32 -13.42
CA PRO A 245 16.80 6.21 -12.60
C PRO A 245 15.96 5.45 -11.57
N ALA A 246 16.02 5.90 -10.31
CA ALA A 246 15.23 5.33 -9.21
C ALA A 246 14.31 6.41 -8.65
N THR A 247 13.05 6.07 -8.37
CA THR A 247 12.08 6.99 -7.77
C THR A 247 11.38 6.30 -6.60
N LEU A 248 11.22 7.00 -5.49
CA LEU A 248 10.36 6.61 -4.40
C LEU A 248 9.20 7.58 -4.28
N VAL A 249 7.98 7.06 -4.28
CA VAL A 249 6.75 7.83 -4.10
C VAL A 249 6.11 7.44 -2.77
N ASN A 250 5.74 8.43 -1.96
CA ASN A 250 4.81 8.24 -0.85
C ASN A 250 3.43 8.69 -1.32
N LEU A 251 2.55 7.73 -1.58
CA LEU A 251 1.19 7.93 -2.09
C LEU A 251 0.19 7.82 -0.94
N GLY A 252 -0.68 8.79 -0.77
CA GLY A 252 -1.67 8.73 0.29
C GLY A 252 -2.70 9.86 0.26
N PRO A 253 -3.53 9.98 1.30
CA PRO A 253 -4.45 11.11 1.41
C PRO A 253 -3.67 12.42 1.66
N SER A 254 -4.18 13.54 1.15
CA SER A 254 -3.50 14.86 1.25
C SER A 254 -3.12 15.25 2.69
N ARG A 255 -3.90 14.79 3.70
CA ARG A 255 -3.58 15.01 5.13
C ARG A 255 -2.23 14.42 5.56
N LEU A 256 -1.73 13.40 4.86
CA LEU A 256 -0.43 12.76 5.13
C LEU A 256 0.73 13.73 4.92
N PHE A 257 0.55 14.74 4.07
CA PHE A 257 1.59 15.70 3.68
C PHE A 257 1.55 17.00 4.47
N GLY A 258 0.62 17.10 5.43
CA GLY A 258 0.46 18.27 6.30
C GLY A 258 0.77 17.98 7.77
N GLY A 259 0.73 19.04 8.60
CA GLY A 259 0.89 18.92 10.05
C GLY A 259 2.20 18.22 10.49
N ALA A 260 2.12 17.46 11.57
CA ALA A 260 3.28 16.78 12.15
C ALA A 260 3.86 15.67 11.24
N GLU A 261 3.01 14.94 10.52
CA GLU A 261 3.45 13.91 9.56
C GLU A 261 4.18 14.53 8.38
N GLY A 262 3.63 15.60 7.78
CA GLY A 262 4.28 16.34 6.71
C GLY A 262 5.63 16.94 7.14
N ALA A 263 5.74 17.41 8.38
CA ALA A 263 7.01 17.90 8.93
C ALA A 263 8.08 16.80 9.04
N ARG A 264 7.69 15.59 9.48
CA ARG A 264 8.61 14.43 9.51
C ARG A 264 9.03 13.99 8.12
N LEU A 265 8.08 13.93 7.20
CA LEU A 265 8.36 13.60 5.81
C LEU A 265 9.30 14.63 5.15
N ASN A 266 9.11 15.92 5.40
CA ASN A 266 10.02 16.95 4.93
C ASN A 266 11.44 16.80 5.52
N ARG A 267 11.56 16.42 6.80
CA ARG A 267 12.85 16.11 7.44
C ARG A 267 13.53 14.93 6.75
N PHE A 268 12.79 13.85 6.46
CA PHE A 268 13.29 12.72 5.70
C PHE A 268 13.84 13.17 4.34
N VAL A 269 13.06 13.92 3.56
CA VAL A 269 13.46 14.39 2.23
C VAL A 269 14.70 15.28 2.30
N THR A 270 14.76 16.21 3.26
CA THR A 270 15.93 17.07 3.42
C THR A 270 17.18 16.33 3.87
N ALA A 271 17.04 15.16 4.46
CA ALA A 271 18.18 14.31 4.85
C ALA A 271 18.82 13.58 3.66
N LEU A 272 18.10 13.40 2.55
CA LEU A 272 18.65 12.89 1.29
C LEU A 272 19.61 13.94 0.68
N ASP A 273 20.53 13.51 -0.16
CA ASP A 273 21.34 14.46 -0.91
C ASP A 273 20.51 15.22 -1.97
N THR A 274 21.12 16.19 -2.64
CA THR A 274 20.39 17.08 -3.55
C THR A 274 19.81 16.34 -4.75
N ASP A 275 20.57 15.40 -5.32
CA ASP A 275 20.12 14.63 -6.51
C ASP A 275 19.02 13.64 -6.13
N ASP A 276 19.15 12.99 -4.99
CA ASP A 276 18.19 12.03 -4.48
C ASP A 276 16.88 12.68 -4.04
N ARG A 277 16.89 13.94 -3.57
CA ARG A 277 15.66 14.69 -3.23
C ARG A 277 14.72 14.84 -4.42
N SER A 278 15.25 15.08 -5.60
CA SER A 278 14.45 15.24 -6.82
C SER A 278 13.76 13.92 -7.25
N ARG A 279 14.21 12.81 -6.72
CA ARG A 279 13.71 11.45 -7.01
C ARG A 279 12.75 10.91 -5.94
N PHE A 280 12.49 11.70 -4.90
CA PHE A 280 11.45 11.41 -3.91
C PHE A 280 10.24 12.28 -4.20
N ALA A 281 9.07 11.65 -4.35
CA ALA A 281 7.82 12.34 -4.64
C ALA A 281 6.77 12.08 -3.54
N LYS A 282 5.91 13.07 -3.33
CA LYS A 282 4.67 12.97 -2.55
C LYS A 282 3.52 13.10 -3.52
N ALA A 283 2.56 12.20 -3.47
CA ALA A 283 1.38 12.24 -4.33
C ALA A 283 0.11 11.98 -3.53
N ALA A 284 -0.92 12.78 -3.75
CA ALA A 284 -2.23 12.46 -3.23
C ALA A 284 -2.95 11.46 -4.17
N TRP A 285 -3.87 10.68 -3.61
CA TRP A 285 -4.71 9.80 -4.42
C TRP A 285 -5.45 10.56 -5.53
N SER A 286 -5.96 11.76 -5.21
CA SER A 286 -6.62 12.64 -6.19
C SER A 286 -5.72 12.96 -7.38
N ASP A 287 -4.41 13.21 -7.15
CA ASP A 287 -3.48 13.58 -8.21
C ASP A 287 -3.26 12.40 -9.17
N LEU A 288 -3.08 11.20 -8.61
CA LEU A 288 -2.92 9.97 -9.39
C LEU A 288 -4.18 9.61 -10.18
N LEU A 289 -5.36 9.78 -9.57
CA LEU A 289 -6.63 9.31 -10.13
C LEU A 289 -7.29 10.30 -11.09
N THR A 290 -6.94 11.58 -11.07
CA THR A 290 -7.59 12.60 -11.92
C THR A 290 -7.61 12.20 -13.41
N HIS A 291 -6.53 11.62 -13.92
CA HIS A 291 -6.48 11.14 -15.30
C HIS A 291 -7.24 9.82 -15.47
N GLY A 292 -7.03 8.86 -14.57
CA GLY A 292 -7.60 7.53 -14.65
C GLY A 292 -9.13 7.46 -14.46
N LEU A 293 -9.75 8.57 -14.04
CA LEU A 293 -11.20 8.64 -13.82
C LEU A 293 -11.98 9.17 -15.04
N ALA A 294 -11.33 9.85 -15.99
CA ALA A 294 -12.01 10.52 -17.10
C ALA A 294 -12.91 9.57 -17.91
N ASP A 295 -12.41 8.35 -18.17
CA ASP A 295 -13.12 7.30 -18.93
C ASP A 295 -13.32 6.02 -18.09
N ALA A 296 -13.28 6.14 -16.75
CA ALA A 296 -13.35 5.01 -15.87
C ALA A 296 -14.76 4.41 -15.82
N PRO A 297 -14.88 3.08 -15.73
CA PRO A 297 -16.18 2.43 -15.54
C PRO A 297 -16.79 2.85 -14.20
N GLY A 298 -18.12 2.91 -14.16
CA GLY A 298 -18.87 3.41 -13.00
C GLY A 298 -18.55 2.68 -11.68
N TRP A 299 -18.19 1.39 -11.72
CA TRP A 299 -17.79 0.63 -10.55
C TRP A 299 -16.48 1.17 -9.94
N PHE A 300 -15.51 1.54 -10.77
CA PHE A 300 -14.22 2.05 -10.30
C PHE A 300 -14.36 3.44 -9.64
N SER A 301 -15.07 4.34 -10.31
CA SER A 301 -15.37 5.68 -9.76
C SER A 301 -16.15 5.60 -8.45
N ARG A 302 -17.09 4.64 -8.32
CA ARG A 302 -17.81 4.37 -7.08
C ARG A 302 -16.86 3.88 -6.00
N PHE A 303 -16.04 2.88 -6.28
CA PHE A 303 -15.05 2.35 -5.35
C PHE A 303 -14.13 3.47 -4.82
N CYS A 304 -13.59 4.30 -5.70
CA CYS A 304 -12.70 5.40 -5.30
C CYS A 304 -13.39 6.40 -4.36
N ARG A 305 -14.67 6.76 -4.62
CA ARG A 305 -15.44 7.63 -3.72
C ARG A 305 -15.74 6.97 -2.38
N GLU A 306 -16.20 5.73 -2.37
CA GLU A 306 -16.51 4.97 -1.14
C GLU A 306 -15.28 4.78 -0.25
N ARG A 307 -14.09 4.70 -0.84
CA ARG A 307 -12.81 4.64 -0.13
C ARG A 307 -12.23 6.02 0.21
N GLY A 308 -12.87 7.11 -0.19
CA GLY A 308 -12.39 8.47 0.08
C GLY A 308 -11.06 8.80 -0.62
N LEU A 309 -10.78 8.17 -1.76
CA LEU A 309 -9.60 8.45 -2.58
C LEU A 309 -9.77 9.72 -3.41
N ILE A 310 -11.01 10.05 -3.70
CA ILE A 310 -11.46 11.24 -4.44
C ILE A 310 -12.68 11.82 -3.73
N VAL A 311 -12.94 13.11 -3.95
CA VAL A 311 -14.11 13.85 -3.43
C VAL A 311 -15.33 13.56 -4.30
#